data_f56e88247d3c712387b42beb1e82d015
#
_entry.id   f56e88247d3c712387b42beb1e82d015
#
_cell.length_a   1.000
_cell.length_b   1.000
_cell.length_c   1.000
_cell.angle_alpha   90.00
_cell.angle_beta   90.00
_cell.angle_gamma   90.00
#
_symmetry.space_group_name_H-M   'P 1'
#
loop_
_entity.id
_entity.type
_entity.pdbx_description
1 polymer ?
#
loop_
_entity_poly.entity_id
_entity_poly.type
_entity_poly.pdbx_seq_one_letter_code
_entity_poly.pdbx_strand_id
1 'polypeptide(L)'
;IKNRQPIGQMFVKADFALSEFYQEIVADELNVKNIKFTEDVRDFTSYSFKPQLKTVGPKYGKMLGGIKAALNDIDGNAAMDELNATGVLKLDVNGQEIELFKEDLLIDTAQIEGYESVNDNGITVVLDTNLTPELLEEGFVREIISKIQTMRKEADFEVMDKIRVTYEGSEKAEAVFEKNSTLIGGEVLATEVVKAEPAGYVKEWK
;
A
#
# COMPACT_ATOMS: atom_id res chain seq x y z
N ILE A 1 -6.96 8.98 10.37
CA ILE A 1 -6.73 10.08 9.39
C ILE A 1 -6.81 9.42 8.03
N LYS A 2 -7.80 9.82 7.22
CA LYS A 2 -7.93 9.31 5.84
C LYS A 2 -6.70 9.76 5.03
N ASN A 3 -5.98 8.82 4.44
CA ASN A 3 -4.85 9.15 3.59
C ASN A 3 -5.36 9.82 2.31
N ARG A 4 -4.82 10.97 1.93
CA ARG A 4 -5.23 11.72 0.74
C ARG A 4 -4.54 11.23 -0.53
N GLN A 5 -3.41 10.53 -0.37
CA GLN A 5 -2.74 9.92 -1.50
C GLN A 5 -3.54 8.71 -1.98
N PRO A 6 -4.09 8.72 -3.20
CA PRO A 6 -4.74 7.54 -3.75
C PRO A 6 -3.73 6.46 -4.12
N ILE A 7 -4.16 5.21 -3.98
CA ILE A 7 -3.44 4.01 -4.42
C ILE A 7 -4.09 3.50 -5.70
N GLY A 8 -3.28 3.10 -6.68
CA GLY A 8 -3.76 2.65 -7.98
C GLY A 8 -4.52 1.33 -7.92
N GLN A 9 -3.96 0.34 -7.21
CA GLN A 9 -4.48 -1.02 -7.22
C GLN A 9 -4.39 -1.67 -5.84
N MET A 10 -5.44 -2.41 -5.47
CA MET A 10 -5.47 -3.34 -4.36
C MET A 10 -5.86 -4.73 -4.85
N PHE A 11 -5.12 -5.74 -4.44
CA PHE A 11 -5.47 -7.14 -4.68
C PHE A 11 -5.98 -7.76 -3.40
N VAL A 12 -7.01 -8.60 -3.51
CA VAL A 12 -7.61 -9.27 -2.37
C VAL A 12 -7.71 -10.77 -2.69
N LYS A 13 -7.12 -11.60 -1.85
CA LYS A 13 -7.32 -13.05 -1.84
C LYS A 13 -8.20 -13.41 -0.66
N ALA A 14 -9.34 -13.99 -0.93
CA ALA A 14 -10.32 -14.47 0.06
C ALA A 14 -11.14 -15.62 -0.56
N ASP A 15 -11.86 -16.36 0.28
CA ASP A 15 -12.80 -17.44 -0.15
C ASP A 15 -14.11 -16.88 -0.71
N PHE A 16 -14.25 -15.56 -0.75
CA PHE A 16 -15.40 -14.84 -1.28
C PHE A 16 -14.94 -13.67 -2.15
N ALA A 17 -15.83 -13.15 -2.97
CA ALA A 17 -15.64 -11.88 -3.65
C ALA A 17 -16.82 -10.95 -3.37
N LEU A 18 -16.54 -9.67 -3.21
CA LEU A 18 -17.57 -8.65 -3.08
C LEU A 18 -18.19 -8.36 -4.46
N SER A 19 -19.48 -8.02 -4.50
CA SER A 19 -20.07 -7.47 -5.72
C SER A 19 -19.46 -6.10 -6.06
N GLU A 20 -19.51 -5.68 -7.32
CA GLU A 20 -18.99 -4.40 -7.80
C GLU A 20 -19.42 -3.22 -6.94
N PHE A 21 -20.69 -3.17 -6.56
CA PHE A 21 -21.24 -2.14 -5.68
C PHE A 21 -20.48 -2.01 -4.35
N TYR A 22 -20.18 -3.14 -3.70
CA TYR A 22 -19.43 -3.11 -2.45
C TYR A 22 -17.93 -2.85 -2.68
N GLN A 23 -17.38 -3.28 -3.81
CA GLN A 23 -16.00 -2.95 -4.16
C GLN A 23 -15.82 -1.44 -4.35
N GLU A 24 -16.77 -0.75 -4.99
CA GLU A 24 -16.76 0.70 -5.14
C GLU A 24 -16.78 1.41 -3.78
N ILE A 25 -17.65 0.99 -2.86
CA ILE A 25 -17.71 1.57 -1.50
C ILE A 25 -16.37 1.39 -0.76
N VAL A 26 -15.78 0.20 -0.84
CA VAL A 26 -14.49 -0.07 -0.20
C VAL A 26 -13.37 0.73 -0.86
N ALA A 27 -13.38 0.84 -2.18
CA ALA A 27 -12.41 1.62 -2.94
C ALA A 27 -12.43 3.11 -2.54
N ASP A 28 -13.63 3.68 -2.44
CA ASP A 28 -13.82 5.07 -2.01
C ASP A 28 -13.36 5.30 -0.57
N GLU A 29 -13.72 4.39 0.35
CA GLU A 29 -13.32 4.50 1.75
C GLU A 29 -11.81 4.37 1.96
N LEU A 30 -11.17 3.47 1.23
CA LEU A 30 -9.73 3.21 1.34
C LEU A 30 -8.89 4.11 0.42
N ASN A 31 -9.55 4.92 -0.43
CA ASN A 31 -8.88 5.75 -1.42
C ASN A 31 -8.01 4.94 -2.40
N VAL A 32 -8.57 3.86 -2.90
CA VAL A 32 -7.98 2.96 -3.90
C VAL A 32 -8.76 3.08 -5.21
N LYS A 33 -8.08 3.13 -6.35
CA LYS A 33 -8.74 3.26 -7.66
C LYS A 33 -9.42 1.98 -8.11
N ASN A 34 -8.76 0.85 -7.89
CA ASN A 34 -9.25 -0.45 -8.33
C ASN A 34 -9.02 -1.52 -7.27
N ILE A 35 -10.03 -2.37 -7.07
CA ILE A 35 -9.91 -3.58 -6.26
C ILE A 35 -10.03 -4.78 -7.18
N LYS A 36 -9.10 -5.73 -7.05
CA LYS A 36 -9.10 -6.96 -7.81
C LYS A 36 -9.08 -8.15 -6.86
N PHE A 37 -10.11 -8.97 -6.90
CA PHE A 37 -10.09 -10.27 -6.24
C PHE A 37 -9.27 -11.26 -7.06
N THR A 38 -8.40 -12.01 -6.41
CA THR A 38 -7.50 -12.99 -7.05
C THR A 38 -7.40 -14.24 -6.19
N GLU A 39 -7.25 -15.37 -6.83
CA GLU A 39 -6.98 -16.64 -6.13
C GLU A 39 -5.50 -16.78 -5.73
N ASP A 40 -4.62 -16.00 -6.36
CA ASP A 40 -3.19 -16.06 -6.16
C ASP A 40 -2.58 -14.67 -5.93
N VAL A 41 -1.72 -14.58 -4.93
CA VAL A 41 -0.97 -13.37 -4.57
C VAL A 41 0.55 -13.59 -4.67
N ARG A 42 1.01 -14.70 -5.27
CA ARG A 42 2.43 -15.05 -5.37
C ARG A 42 3.26 -14.04 -6.17
N ASP A 43 2.63 -13.32 -7.10
CA ASP A 43 3.29 -12.26 -7.86
C ASP A 43 3.62 -11.02 -7.00
N PHE A 44 3.04 -10.90 -5.82
CA PHE A 44 3.13 -9.73 -4.95
C PHE A 44 3.75 -10.03 -3.59
N THR A 45 3.87 -11.32 -3.24
CA THR A 45 4.39 -11.77 -1.95
C THR A 45 5.36 -12.92 -2.18
N SER A 46 6.41 -12.95 -1.41
CA SER A 46 7.28 -14.12 -1.32
C SER A 46 7.29 -14.63 0.12
N TYR A 47 7.57 -15.91 0.29
CA TYR A 47 7.77 -16.48 1.61
C TYR A 47 9.25 -16.50 1.96
N SER A 48 9.57 -16.26 3.24
CA SER A 48 10.89 -16.48 3.78
C SER A 48 10.81 -17.46 4.94
N PHE A 49 11.83 -18.29 5.04
CA PHE A 49 11.86 -19.37 6.01
C PHE A 49 13.05 -19.22 6.95
N LYS A 50 12.81 -19.46 8.23
CA LYS A 50 13.84 -19.55 9.25
C LYS A 50 13.68 -20.85 10.04
N PRO A 51 14.76 -21.51 10.45
CA PRO A 51 14.64 -22.71 11.25
C PRO A 51 14.08 -22.39 12.64
N GLN A 52 13.08 -23.15 13.09
CA GLN A 52 12.59 -23.12 14.47
C GLN A 52 13.62 -23.83 15.36
N LEU A 53 14.39 -23.05 16.10
CA LEU A 53 15.54 -23.59 16.87
C LEU A 53 15.15 -24.64 17.90
N LYS A 54 13.93 -24.57 18.45
CA LYS A 54 13.45 -25.51 19.46
C LYS A 54 13.26 -26.93 18.91
N THR A 55 12.85 -27.06 17.64
CA THR A 55 12.60 -28.34 16.99
C THR A 55 13.79 -28.81 16.15
N VAL A 56 14.40 -27.89 15.39
CA VAL A 56 15.54 -28.19 14.49
C VAL A 56 16.84 -28.41 15.28
N GLY A 57 17.04 -27.69 16.39
CA GLY A 57 18.24 -27.82 17.22
C GLY A 57 18.52 -29.24 17.71
N PRO A 58 17.58 -29.94 18.34
CA PRO A 58 17.75 -31.34 18.76
C PRO A 58 17.96 -32.32 17.60
N LYS A 59 17.32 -32.07 16.45
CA LYS A 59 17.38 -32.96 15.24
C LYS A 59 18.67 -32.75 14.45
N TYR A 60 19.06 -31.48 14.21
CA TYR A 60 20.09 -31.09 13.25
C TYR A 60 21.10 -30.05 13.77
N GLY A 61 21.37 -30.00 15.06
CA GLY A 61 22.15 -28.95 15.73
C GLY A 61 23.49 -28.59 15.07
N LYS A 62 24.23 -29.62 14.58
CA LYS A 62 25.52 -29.42 13.89
C LYS A 62 25.36 -28.81 12.48
N MET A 63 24.17 -28.90 11.92
CA MET A 63 23.86 -28.46 10.55
C MET A 63 23.08 -27.15 10.51
N LEU A 64 22.74 -26.55 11.67
CA LEU A 64 21.93 -25.34 11.76
C LEU A 64 22.43 -24.19 10.88
N GLY A 65 23.72 -23.99 10.78
CA GLY A 65 24.33 -22.97 9.92
C GLY A 65 24.04 -23.22 8.44
N GLY A 66 24.20 -24.47 7.99
CA GLY A 66 23.91 -24.88 6.63
C GLY A 66 22.41 -24.82 6.28
N ILE A 67 21.55 -25.26 7.23
CA ILE A 67 20.10 -25.17 7.10
C ILE A 67 19.66 -23.69 6.95
N LYS A 68 20.21 -22.81 7.77
CA LYS A 68 19.89 -21.37 7.68
C LYS A 68 20.32 -20.77 6.34
N ALA A 69 21.50 -21.15 5.84
CA ALA A 69 21.98 -20.70 4.53
C ALA A 69 21.08 -21.22 3.40
N ALA A 70 20.77 -22.52 3.38
CA ALA A 70 19.91 -23.12 2.38
C ALA A 70 18.50 -22.50 2.38
N LEU A 71 17.90 -22.22 3.54
CA LEU A 71 16.62 -21.56 3.66
C LEU A 71 16.63 -20.09 3.20
N ASN A 72 17.76 -19.41 3.25
CA ASN A 72 17.88 -18.04 2.72
C ASN A 72 18.01 -18.00 1.19
N ASP A 73 18.55 -19.05 0.58
CA ASP A 73 18.83 -19.14 -0.86
C ASP A 73 17.69 -19.79 -1.66
N ILE A 74 16.72 -20.41 -0.98
CA ILE A 74 15.60 -21.11 -1.61
C ILE A 74 14.58 -20.12 -2.19
N ASP A 75 13.92 -20.53 -3.29
CA ASP A 75 12.71 -19.85 -3.75
C ASP A 75 11.58 -20.09 -2.74
N GLY A 76 11.21 -19.01 -2.03
CA GLY A 76 10.25 -19.10 -0.94
C GLY A 76 8.84 -19.51 -1.39
N ASN A 77 8.42 -19.13 -2.60
CA ASN A 77 7.11 -19.50 -3.13
C ASN A 77 7.08 -20.99 -3.52
N ALA A 78 8.11 -21.47 -4.21
CA ALA A 78 8.23 -22.89 -4.56
C ALA A 78 8.34 -23.78 -3.30
N ALA A 79 9.10 -23.34 -2.29
CA ALA A 79 9.22 -24.03 -1.01
C ALA A 79 7.89 -24.10 -0.24
N MET A 80 7.09 -23.04 -0.30
CA MET A 80 5.77 -23.01 0.34
C MET A 80 4.78 -23.93 -0.38
N ASP A 81 4.84 -23.99 -1.73
CA ASP A 81 4.03 -24.90 -2.52
C ASP A 81 4.39 -26.36 -2.21
N GLU A 82 5.67 -26.71 -2.13
CA GLU A 82 6.14 -28.06 -1.74
C GLU A 82 5.65 -28.42 -0.34
N LEU A 83 5.82 -27.52 0.63
CA LEU A 83 5.39 -27.72 2.01
C LEU A 83 3.87 -27.91 2.13
N ASN A 84 3.09 -27.18 1.35
CA ASN A 84 1.62 -27.34 1.33
C ASN A 84 1.17 -28.62 0.64
N ALA A 85 1.87 -29.06 -0.41
CA ALA A 85 1.53 -30.27 -1.15
C ALA A 85 1.95 -31.56 -0.43
N THR A 86 3.12 -31.57 0.20
CA THR A 86 3.72 -32.78 0.77
C THR A 86 3.78 -32.80 2.29
N GLY A 87 3.63 -31.64 2.94
CA GLY A 87 3.84 -31.46 4.39
C GLY A 87 5.31 -31.40 4.80
N VAL A 88 6.24 -31.53 3.85
CA VAL A 88 7.69 -31.62 4.11
C VAL A 88 8.44 -30.77 3.10
N LEU A 89 9.40 -29.99 3.58
CA LEU A 89 10.36 -29.27 2.76
C LEU A 89 11.69 -30.03 2.73
N LYS A 90 12.16 -30.40 1.57
CA LYS A 90 13.44 -31.10 1.39
C LYS A 90 14.54 -30.12 1.03
N LEU A 91 15.65 -30.19 1.76
CA LEU A 91 16.82 -29.34 1.53
C LEU A 91 18.07 -30.18 1.41
N ASP A 92 18.94 -29.84 0.46
CA ASP A 92 20.31 -30.34 0.44
C ASP A 92 21.19 -29.41 1.31
N VAL A 93 21.78 -29.94 2.32
CA VAL A 93 22.72 -29.23 3.19
C VAL A 93 24.06 -29.93 3.20
N ASN A 94 25.02 -29.39 2.48
CA ASN A 94 26.37 -29.93 2.33
C ASN A 94 26.41 -31.38 1.78
N GLY A 95 25.52 -31.70 0.83
CA GLY A 95 25.43 -33.03 0.23
C GLY A 95 24.61 -34.04 1.06
N GLN A 96 23.94 -33.59 2.09
CA GLN A 96 23.01 -34.40 2.87
C GLN A 96 21.60 -33.86 2.72
N GLU A 97 20.67 -34.71 2.26
CA GLU A 97 19.24 -34.39 2.21
C GLU A 97 18.66 -34.39 3.62
N ILE A 98 17.98 -33.30 3.99
CA ILE A 98 17.26 -33.17 5.26
C ILE A 98 15.80 -32.84 4.99
N GLU A 99 14.93 -33.25 5.89
CA GLU A 99 13.50 -33.02 5.82
C GLU A 99 13.08 -32.09 6.97
N LEU A 100 12.41 -30.98 6.62
CA LEU A 100 11.85 -30.04 7.57
C LEU A 100 10.33 -30.05 7.45
N PHE A 101 9.64 -30.21 8.57
CA PHE A 101 8.20 -30.13 8.65
C PHE A 101 7.78 -28.70 8.96
N LYS A 102 6.50 -28.38 8.79
CA LYS A 102 5.96 -27.06 9.07
C LYS A 102 6.28 -26.54 10.48
N GLU A 103 6.31 -27.45 11.47
CA GLU A 103 6.68 -27.14 12.85
C GLU A 103 8.17 -26.82 13.06
N ASP A 104 9.01 -27.20 12.11
CA ASP A 104 10.45 -26.95 12.10
C ASP A 104 10.81 -25.59 11.50
N LEU A 105 9.81 -24.86 10.98
CA LEU A 105 9.98 -23.64 10.21
C LEU A 105 9.24 -22.47 10.86
N LEU A 106 9.88 -21.34 10.92
CA LEU A 106 9.25 -20.04 11.09
C LEU A 106 9.06 -19.47 9.68
N ILE A 107 7.80 -19.29 9.29
CA ILE A 107 7.42 -18.85 7.95
C ILE A 107 6.97 -17.40 8.07
N ASP A 108 7.73 -16.50 7.45
CA ASP A 108 7.40 -15.09 7.33
C ASP A 108 7.00 -14.79 5.89
N THR A 109 6.06 -13.88 5.69
CA THR A 109 5.75 -13.33 4.36
C THR A 109 6.74 -12.19 4.08
N ALA A 110 7.55 -12.32 3.04
CA ALA A 110 8.41 -11.28 2.56
C ALA A 110 7.66 -10.45 1.50
N GLN A 111 7.80 -9.13 1.58
CA GLN A 111 7.19 -8.21 0.63
C GLN A 111 8.08 -8.05 -0.60
N ILE A 112 7.47 -7.96 -1.77
CA ILE A 112 8.16 -7.58 -3.01
C ILE A 112 8.18 -6.05 -3.06
N GLU A 113 9.28 -5.47 -3.51
CA GLU A 113 9.42 -4.02 -3.65
C GLU A 113 8.26 -3.44 -4.49
N GLY A 114 7.65 -2.38 -4.00
CA GLY A 114 6.48 -1.76 -4.61
C GLY A 114 5.13 -2.35 -4.20
N TYR A 115 5.12 -3.34 -3.31
CA TYR A 115 3.89 -3.93 -2.77
C TYR A 115 3.94 -4.05 -1.26
N GLU A 116 2.82 -3.77 -0.61
CA GLU A 116 2.62 -3.98 0.82
C GLU A 116 1.50 -5.00 1.03
N SER A 117 1.77 -6.04 1.81
CA SER A 117 0.78 -7.10 2.04
C SER A 117 0.52 -7.37 3.52
N VAL A 118 -0.73 -7.67 3.82
CA VAL A 118 -1.17 -8.11 5.15
C VAL A 118 -2.09 -9.31 4.98
N ASN A 119 -1.90 -10.33 5.82
CA ASN A 119 -2.81 -11.47 5.91
C ASN A 119 -3.44 -11.49 7.31
N ASP A 120 -4.76 -11.55 7.36
CA ASP A 120 -5.52 -11.74 8.58
C ASP A 120 -6.76 -12.60 8.33
N ASN A 121 -7.02 -13.56 9.21
CA ASN A 121 -8.19 -14.45 9.17
C ASN A 121 -8.48 -15.11 7.80
N GLY A 122 -7.42 -15.46 7.05
CA GLY A 122 -7.55 -16.10 5.72
C GLY A 122 -7.77 -15.11 4.57
N ILE A 123 -7.84 -13.81 4.86
CA ILE A 123 -7.90 -12.75 3.85
C ILE A 123 -6.51 -12.16 3.69
N THR A 124 -5.99 -12.14 2.46
CA THR A 124 -4.75 -11.44 2.13
C THR A 124 -5.08 -10.20 1.31
N VAL A 125 -4.61 -9.05 1.77
CA VAL A 125 -4.71 -7.78 1.04
C VAL A 125 -3.32 -7.36 0.61
N VAL A 126 -3.17 -7.00 -0.66
CA VAL A 126 -1.93 -6.48 -1.24
C VAL A 126 -2.22 -5.10 -1.83
N LEU A 127 -1.45 -4.10 -1.44
CA LEU A 127 -1.51 -2.75 -1.99
C LEU A 127 -0.34 -2.54 -2.96
N ASP A 128 -0.63 -2.06 -4.16
CA ASP A 128 0.38 -1.54 -5.07
C ASP A 128 0.79 -0.14 -4.62
N THR A 129 2.00 -0.01 -4.09
CA THR A 129 2.55 1.25 -3.58
C THR A 129 3.33 2.04 -4.64
N ASN A 130 3.37 1.55 -5.88
CA ASN A 130 3.96 2.27 -7.01
C ASN A 130 3.04 3.41 -7.42
N LEU A 131 3.46 4.63 -7.13
CA LEU A 131 2.68 5.83 -7.43
C LEU A 131 3.05 6.38 -8.80
N THR A 132 2.07 6.47 -9.70
CA THR A 132 2.24 7.15 -10.98
C THR A 132 2.25 8.66 -10.80
N PRO A 133 2.79 9.44 -11.77
CA PRO A 133 2.73 10.89 -11.72
C PRO A 133 1.30 11.45 -11.56
N GLU A 134 0.31 10.79 -12.17
CA GLU A 134 -1.11 11.15 -12.08
C GLU A 134 -1.66 10.94 -10.66
N LEU A 135 -1.32 9.81 -10.01
CA LEU A 135 -1.72 9.55 -8.63
C LEU A 135 -1.07 10.52 -7.65
N LEU A 136 0.19 10.86 -7.88
CA LEU A 136 0.89 11.88 -7.09
C LEU A 136 0.24 13.25 -7.25
N GLU A 137 -0.10 13.65 -8.46
CA GLU A 137 -0.78 14.91 -8.74
C GLU A 137 -2.16 14.94 -8.07
N GLU A 138 -2.95 13.86 -8.20
CA GLU A 138 -4.25 13.75 -7.54
C GLU A 138 -4.13 13.86 -6.01
N GLY A 139 -3.16 13.18 -5.41
CA GLY A 139 -2.88 13.28 -3.98
C GLY A 139 -2.56 14.72 -3.57
N PHE A 140 -1.77 15.42 -4.36
CA PHE A 140 -1.42 16.83 -4.13
C PHE A 140 -2.64 17.74 -4.26
N VAL A 141 -3.49 17.56 -5.27
CA VAL A 141 -4.75 18.32 -5.42
C VAL A 141 -5.67 18.12 -4.22
N ARG A 142 -5.83 16.89 -3.74
CA ARG A 142 -6.63 16.60 -2.54
C ARG A 142 -6.06 17.24 -1.28
N GLU A 143 -4.74 17.33 -1.18
CA GLU A 143 -4.08 18.03 -0.09
C GLU A 143 -4.34 19.54 -0.15
N ILE A 144 -4.26 20.15 -1.34
CA ILE A 144 -4.62 21.56 -1.57
C ILE A 144 -6.06 21.83 -1.13
N ILE A 145 -7.02 21.05 -1.62
CA ILE A 145 -8.44 21.17 -1.27
C ILE A 145 -8.61 21.10 0.25
N SER A 146 -8.01 20.11 0.89
CA SER A 146 -8.09 19.98 2.34
C SER A 146 -7.50 21.17 3.11
N LYS A 147 -6.38 21.71 2.63
CA LYS A 147 -5.76 22.91 3.23
C LYS A 147 -6.67 24.13 3.08
N ILE A 148 -7.26 24.34 1.91
CA ILE A 148 -8.20 25.45 1.69
C ILE A 148 -9.46 25.26 2.57
N GLN A 149 -10.01 24.05 2.70
CA GLN A 149 -11.14 23.78 3.59
C GLN A 149 -10.79 24.04 5.05
N THR A 150 -9.56 23.75 5.47
CA THR A 150 -9.07 24.08 6.81
C THR A 150 -8.99 25.58 7.00
N MET A 151 -8.47 26.33 6.00
CA MET A 151 -8.43 27.80 6.05
C MET A 151 -9.83 28.42 6.14
N ARG A 152 -10.80 27.90 5.38
CA ARG A 152 -12.19 28.34 5.46
C ARG A 152 -12.72 28.23 6.89
N LYS A 153 -12.51 27.06 7.52
CA LYS A 153 -12.93 26.81 8.90
C LYS A 153 -12.25 27.75 9.90
N GLU A 154 -10.96 27.99 9.76
CA GLU A 154 -10.20 28.86 10.66
C GLU A 154 -10.53 30.34 10.48
N ALA A 155 -11.01 30.73 9.31
CA ALA A 155 -11.46 32.07 9.00
C ALA A 155 -12.97 32.29 9.27
N ASP A 156 -13.63 31.33 9.96
CA ASP A 156 -15.05 31.35 10.33
C ASP A 156 -16.02 31.51 9.13
N PHE A 157 -15.65 30.99 7.95
CA PHE A 157 -16.58 30.93 6.82
C PHE A 157 -17.67 29.88 7.06
N GLU A 158 -18.89 30.25 6.69
CA GLU A 158 -20.00 29.30 6.64
C GLU A 158 -19.82 28.28 5.51
N VAL A 159 -20.49 27.12 5.63
CA VAL A 159 -20.34 26.01 4.67
C VAL A 159 -20.63 26.46 3.23
N MET A 160 -21.63 27.33 3.04
CA MET A 160 -22.09 27.79 1.73
C MET A 160 -21.43 29.08 1.22
N ASP A 161 -20.54 29.67 2.03
CA ASP A 161 -19.85 30.88 1.62
C ASP A 161 -18.98 30.63 0.38
N LYS A 162 -19.06 31.55 -0.56
CA LYS A 162 -18.18 31.55 -1.72
C LYS A 162 -16.91 32.33 -1.43
N ILE A 163 -15.79 31.78 -1.88
CA ILE A 163 -14.47 32.39 -1.66
C ILE A 163 -13.81 32.71 -3.00
N ARG A 164 -12.80 33.55 -2.96
CA ARG A 164 -11.81 33.72 -4.00
C ARG A 164 -10.49 33.15 -3.51
N VAL A 165 -9.87 32.29 -4.29
CA VAL A 165 -8.58 31.67 -3.96
C VAL A 165 -7.51 32.33 -4.81
N THR A 166 -6.51 32.93 -4.17
CA THR A 166 -5.28 33.37 -4.82
C THR A 166 -4.12 32.52 -4.33
N TYR A 167 -3.20 32.18 -5.22
CA TYR A 167 -2.05 31.36 -4.89
C TYR A 167 -0.78 31.88 -5.55
N GLU A 168 0.33 31.60 -4.90
CA GLU A 168 1.71 31.80 -5.36
C GLU A 168 2.55 30.63 -4.81
N GLY A 169 3.53 30.15 -5.56
CA GLY A 169 4.37 29.04 -5.10
C GLY A 169 5.45 28.64 -6.07
N SER A 170 5.95 27.42 -5.94
CA SER A 170 6.90 26.86 -6.90
C SER A 170 6.25 26.61 -8.25
N GLU A 171 7.02 26.64 -9.34
CA GLU A 171 6.51 26.34 -10.69
C GLU A 171 5.69 25.05 -10.75
N LYS A 172 6.12 24.01 -10.04
CA LYS A 172 5.39 22.74 -9.96
C LYS A 172 4.03 22.90 -9.28
N ALA A 173 3.96 23.61 -8.16
CA ALA A 173 2.71 23.83 -7.43
C ALA A 173 1.74 24.68 -8.26
N GLU A 174 2.24 25.74 -8.88
CA GLU A 174 1.48 26.64 -9.74
C GLU A 174 0.89 25.90 -10.95
N ALA A 175 1.67 25.05 -11.61
CA ALA A 175 1.19 24.22 -12.73
C ALA A 175 0.04 23.26 -12.31
N VAL A 176 0.12 22.70 -11.10
CA VAL A 176 -0.97 21.84 -10.57
C VAL A 176 -2.21 22.66 -10.28
N PHE A 177 -2.09 23.85 -9.68
CA PHE A 177 -3.23 24.73 -9.44
C PHE A 177 -3.89 25.17 -10.75
N GLU A 178 -3.13 25.57 -11.74
CA GLU A 178 -3.64 26.00 -13.05
C GLU A 178 -4.39 24.87 -13.75
N LYS A 179 -3.79 23.69 -13.84
CA LYS A 179 -4.36 22.52 -14.48
C LYS A 179 -5.65 22.05 -13.79
N ASN A 180 -5.72 22.15 -12.47
CA ASN A 180 -6.82 21.62 -11.65
C ASN A 180 -7.74 22.73 -11.07
N SER A 181 -7.63 23.95 -11.54
CA SER A 181 -8.36 25.12 -11.01
C SER A 181 -9.87 24.93 -10.93
N THR A 182 -10.47 24.32 -11.94
CA THR A 182 -11.92 24.04 -11.99
C THR A 182 -12.32 23.02 -10.92
N LEU A 183 -11.56 21.94 -10.76
CA LEU A 183 -11.81 20.92 -9.73
C LEU A 183 -11.65 21.50 -8.33
N ILE A 184 -10.52 22.17 -8.07
CA ILE A 184 -10.25 22.81 -6.79
C ILE A 184 -11.36 23.82 -6.46
N GLY A 185 -11.71 24.68 -7.42
CA GLY A 185 -12.75 25.69 -7.25
C GLY A 185 -14.11 25.09 -6.90
N GLY A 186 -14.52 24.03 -7.57
CA GLY A 186 -15.77 23.31 -7.29
C GLY A 186 -15.81 22.74 -5.86
N GLU A 187 -14.73 22.06 -5.46
CA GLU A 187 -14.64 21.41 -4.16
C GLU A 187 -14.57 22.39 -2.96
N VAL A 188 -14.06 23.60 -3.17
CA VAL A 188 -13.94 24.59 -2.11
C VAL A 188 -14.93 25.75 -2.23
N LEU A 189 -15.90 25.68 -3.15
CA LEU A 189 -16.85 26.74 -3.45
C LEU A 189 -16.19 28.07 -3.80
N ALA A 190 -15.08 28.02 -4.56
CA ALA A 190 -14.43 29.22 -5.03
C ALA A 190 -15.11 29.75 -6.29
N THR A 191 -15.32 31.07 -6.34
CA THR A 191 -15.75 31.78 -7.54
C THR A 191 -14.63 31.93 -8.56
N GLU A 192 -13.39 31.89 -8.06
CA GLU A 192 -12.19 32.08 -8.85
C GLU A 192 -10.99 31.43 -8.13
N VAL A 193 -10.12 30.77 -8.90
CA VAL A 193 -8.83 30.23 -8.44
C VAL A 193 -7.74 30.74 -9.39
N VAL A 194 -6.93 31.70 -8.92
CA VAL A 194 -6.01 32.42 -9.82
C VAL A 194 -4.65 32.64 -9.18
N LYS A 195 -3.62 32.61 -10.02
CA LYS A 195 -2.28 33.03 -9.64
C LYS A 195 -2.26 34.55 -9.47
N ALA A 196 -2.08 35.00 -8.25
CA ALA A 196 -1.96 36.41 -7.90
C ALA A 196 -1.31 36.52 -6.50
N GLU A 197 -0.81 37.72 -6.20
CA GLU A 197 -0.31 38.02 -4.86
C GLU A 197 -1.36 37.64 -3.79
N PRO A 198 -0.98 36.83 -2.79
CA PRO A 198 -1.90 36.39 -1.76
C PRO A 198 -2.53 37.56 -1.00
N ALA A 199 -3.83 37.52 -0.79
CA ALA A 199 -4.57 38.55 -0.11
C ALA A 199 -5.66 37.97 0.81
N GLY A 200 -6.02 38.70 1.87
CA GLY A 200 -7.00 38.27 2.87
C GLY A 200 -6.39 37.33 3.91
N TYR A 201 -7.06 36.18 4.13
CA TYR A 201 -6.53 35.17 5.05
C TYR A 201 -5.48 34.31 4.32
N VAL A 202 -4.21 34.50 4.66
CA VAL A 202 -3.07 33.87 3.97
C VAL A 202 -2.41 32.83 4.87
N LYS A 203 -2.07 31.69 4.29
CA LYS A 203 -1.21 30.67 4.91
C LYS A 203 -0.13 30.22 3.94
N GLU A 204 1.05 29.93 4.49
CA GLU A 204 2.17 29.35 3.78
C GLU A 204 2.37 27.89 4.21
N TRP A 205 2.61 27.02 3.25
CA TRP A 205 2.94 25.62 3.50
C TRP A 205 4.24 25.26 2.76
N LYS A 206 5.06 24.47 3.43
CA LYS A 206 6.31 23.92 2.87
C LYS A 206 6.10 22.51 2.37
#